data_7cff3cfd34ecb09468e557b8fb7f7c88
#
_entry.id   7cff3cfd34ecb09468e557b8fb7f7c88
#
_cell.length_a   1.000
_cell.length_b   1.000
_cell.length_c   1.000
_cell.angle_alpha   90.00
_cell.angle_beta   90.00
_cell.angle_gamma   90.00
#
_symmetry.space_group_name_H-M   'P 1'
#
loop_
_entity.id
_entity.type
_entity.pdbx_description
1 polymer ?
#
loop_
_entity_poly.entity_id
_entity_poly.type
_entity_poly.pdbx_seq_one_letter_code
_entity_poly.pdbx_strand_id
1 'polypeptide(L)'
;MGSEMCIRDRTEEFGVVYAYEVDGYGMFCLMDDANVPSLLSMSYLGYPADPDTMERTRRMLLSEANPYYYSGKAAVGIGSSHTPSRYIWPIALAIQGLTEPSRSEKQKILETLASTTGGTGLMHEGFCVDDPKQYTREWFSWANAMYMELFLDFLGYRLEI
;
A
#
# COMPACT_ATOMS: atom_id res chain seq x y z
N MET A 1 -11.42 -20.81 18.29
CA MET A 1 -11.08 -21.32 16.94
C MET A 1 -12.12 -20.89 15.89
N GLY A 2 -12.64 -19.68 15.90
CA GLY A 2 -13.75 -19.26 15.02
C GLY A 2 -13.54 -17.97 14.25
N SER A 3 -12.70 -17.04 14.70
CA SER A 3 -12.58 -15.73 14.07
C SER A 3 -11.59 -15.65 12.91
N GLU A 4 -10.53 -16.44 12.91
CA GLU A 4 -9.51 -16.40 11.84
C GLU A 4 -9.94 -17.01 10.51
N MET A 5 -10.91 -17.94 10.52
CA MET A 5 -11.40 -18.56 9.28
C MET A 5 -12.31 -17.63 8.46
N CYS A 6 -12.90 -16.61 9.08
CA CYS A 6 -13.87 -15.73 8.42
C CYS A 6 -13.22 -14.58 7.61
N ILE A 7 -11.91 -14.33 7.78
CA ILE A 7 -11.21 -13.21 7.11
C ILE A 7 -10.26 -13.68 6.01
N ARG A 8 -10.31 -14.95 5.64
CA ARG A 8 -9.46 -15.53 4.59
C ARG A 8 -10.34 -16.16 3.52
N ASP A 9 -9.99 -15.96 2.27
CA ASP A 9 -10.61 -16.62 1.13
C ASP A 9 -9.57 -17.31 0.25
N ARG A 10 -10.01 -18.23 -0.60
CA ARG A 10 -9.16 -18.94 -1.53
C ARG A 10 -9.42 -18.47 -2.95
N THR A 11 -8.39 -17.89 -3.56
CA THR A 11 -8.39 -17.57 -5.00
C THR A 11 -7.71 -18.68 -5.81
N GLU A 12 -8.06 -18.80 -7.08
CA GLU A 12 -7.40 -19.75 -7.99
C GLU A 12 -5.94 -19.38 -8.25
N GLU A 13 -5.66 -18.07 -8.37
CA GLU A 13 -4.35 -17.56 -8.75
C GLU A 13 -3.38 -17.42 -7.56
N PHE A 14 -3.86 -16.91 -6.42
CA PHE A 14 -3.01 -16.58 -5.27
C PHE A 14 -3.09 -17.59 -4.14
N GLY A 15 -4.07 -18.51 -4.16
CA GLY A 15 -4.35 -19.44 -3.06
C GLY A 15 -5.10 -18.74 -1.92
N VAL A 16 -4.80 -19.09 -0.67
CA VAL A 16 -5.45 -18.48 0.50
C VAL A 16 -4.86 -17.09 0.77
N VAL A 17 -5.72 -16.08 0.80
CA VAL A 17 -5.39 -14.66 1.04
C VAL A 17 -6.29 -14.09 2.15
N TYR A 18 -5.88 -12.98 2.74
CA TYR A 18 -6.74 -12.18 3.62
C TYR A 18 -7.73 -11.37 2.79
N ALA A 19 -8.95 -11.25 3.29
CA ALA A 19 -9.99 -10.41 2.71
C ALA A 19 -10.01 -9.04 3.42
N TYR A 20 -10.28 -8.00 2.67
CA TYR A 20 -10.45 -6.63 3.18
C TYR A 20 -11.70 -6.54 4.05
N GLU A 21 -12.81 -7.10 3.57
CA GLU A 21 -14.07 -7.18 4.28
C GLU A 21 -14.73 -8.54 4.08
N VAL A 22 -15.56 -8.92 5.04
CA VAL A 22 -16.42 -10.11 5.00
C VAL A 22 -17.80 -9.74 5.52
N ASP A 23 -18.86 -10.23 4.87
CA ASP A 23 -20.23 -9.91 5.23
C ASP A 23 -20.86 -10.90 6.24
N GLY A 24 -20.14 -11.96 6.60
CA GLY A 24 -20.63 -13.03 7.46
C GLY A 24 -21.57 -14.03 6.77
N TYR A 25 -21.91 -13.84 5.50
CA TYR A 25 -22.74 -14.74 4.69
C TYR A 25 -21.92 -15.52 3.66
N GLY A 26 -20.61 -15.38 3.67
CA GLY A 26 -19.68 -16.08 2.78
C GLY A 26 -19.22 -15.25 1.58
N MET A 27 -19.51 -13.94 1.55
CA MET A 27 -18.96 -13.02 0.57
C MET A 27 -17.69 -12.36 1.13
N PHE A 28 -16.67 -12.27 0.29
CA PHE A 28 -15.38 -11.70 0.62
C PHE A 28 -15.06 -10.56 -0.35
N CYS A 29 -14.64 -9.42 0.19
CA CYS A 29 -14.10 -8.33 -0.61
C CYS A 29 -12.58 -8.49 -0.69
N LEU A 30 -12.09 -8.83 -1.88
CA LEU A 30 -10.65 -9.05 -2.14
C LEU A 30 -10.08 -7.82 -2.82
N MET A 31 -9.71 -6.85 -2.03
CA MET A 31 -9.07 -5.59 -2.46
C MET A 31 -8.24 -5.02 -1.33
N ASP A 32 -7.54 -3.95 -1.59
CA ASP A 32 -7.00 -3.03 -0.60
C ASP A 32 -7.04 -1.62 -1.17
N ASP A 33 -7.22 -0.64 -0.32
CA ASP A 33 -7.09 0.75 -0.69
C ASP A 33 -5.88 1.39 0.00
N ALA A 34 -5.56 2.62 -0.37
CA ALA A 34 -4.35 3.28 0.10
C ALA A 34 -4.38 3.73 1.56
N ASN A 35 -5.52 3.62 2.25
CA ASN A 35 -5.64 4.05 3.64
C ASN A 35 -4.89 3.11 4.59
N VAL A 36 -4.58 3.62 5.79
CA VAL A 36 -4.00 2.85 6.89
C VAL A 36 -4.95 2.99 8.10
N PRO A 37 -5.39 1.89 8.72
CA PRO A 37 -5.00 0.49 8.50
C PRO A 37 -5.53 -0.10 7.19
N SER A 38 -4.78 -1.05 6.62
CA SER A 38 -5.10 -1.77 5.40
C SER A 38 -4.51 -3.17 5.46
N LEU A 39 -4.83 -4.04 4.50
CA LEU A 39 -4.21 -5.36 4.43
C LEU A 39 -2.70 -5.27 4.20
N LEU A 40 -2.25 -4.35 3.33
CA LEU A 40 -0.83 -4.14 3.08
C LEU A 40 -0.08 -3.67 4.34
N SER A 41 -0.75 -2.95 5.23
CA SER A 41 -0.15 -2.42 6.46
C SER A 41 -0.14 -3.40 7.65
N MET A 42 -0.72 -4.61 7.52
CA MET A 42 -0.89 -5.54 8.64
C MET A 42 0.43 -5.85 9.37
N SER A 43 1.49 -6.16 8.63
CA SER A 43 2.80 -6.45 9.24
C SER A 43 3.46 -5.20 9.86
N TYR A 44 3.27 -4.04 9.27
CA TYR A 44 3.73 -2.76 9.81
C TYR A 44 3.02 -2.45 11.15
N LEU A 45 1.73 -2.75 11.25
CA LEU A 45 0.94 -2.55 12.46
C LEU A 45 1.12 -3.65 13.51
N GLY A 46 1.98 -4.63 13.27
CA GLY A 46 2.25 -5.72 14.20
C GLY A 46 1.12 -6.76 14.32
N TYR A 47 0.24 -6.84 13.32
CA TYR A 47 -0.79 -7.89 13.30
C TYR A 47 -0.13 -9.26 13.14
N PRO A 48 -0.48 -10.26 13.99
CA PRO A 48 0.12 -11.59 13.96
C PRO A 48 -0.43 -12.43 12.80
N ALA A 49 -0.16 -11.99 11.57
CA ALA A 49 -0.59 -12.67 10.36
C ALA A 49 0.23 -13.95 10.12
N ASP A 50 -0.41 -14.94 9.48
CA ASP A 50 0.31 -16.09 8.92
C ASP A 50 1.22 -15.61 7.78
N PRO A 51 2.55 -15.85 7.85
CA PRO A 51 3.51 -15.28 6.90
C PRO A 51 3.23 -15.67 5.43
N ASP A 52 2.89 -16.94 5.19
CA ASP A 52 2.62 -17.43 3.83
C ASP A 52 1.34 -16.83 3.25
N THR A 53 0.31 -16.67 4.07
CA THR A 53 -0.95 -16.02 3.66
C THR A 53 -0.70 -14.53 3.42
N MET A 54 0.12 -13.88 4.25
CA MET A 54 0.45 -12.46 4.09
C MET A 54 1.24 -12.22 2.79
N GLU A 55 2.19 -13.07 2.47
CA GLU A 55 2.96 -12.97 1.22
C GLU A 55 2.04 -13.12 -0.02
N ARG A 56 1.13 -14.09 0.01
CA ARG A 56 0.14 -14.25 -1.07
C ARG A 56 -0.81 -13.06 -1.17
N THR A 57 -1.26 -12.55 -0.03
CA THR A 57 -2.09 -11.34 0.03
C THR A 57 -1.35 -10.16 -0.57
N ARG A 58 -0.11 -9.89 -0.14
CA ARG A 58 0.72 -8.82 -0.70
C ARG A 58 0.85 -8.92 -2.23
N ARG A 59 1.11 -10.13 -2.76
CA ARG A 59 1.20 -10.34 -4.21
C ARG A 59 -0.11 -10.01 -4.93
N MET A 60 -1.26 -10.40 -4.37
CA MET A 60 -2.58 -10.06 -4.89
C MET A 60 -2.81 -8.55 -4.88
N LEU A 61 -2.52 -7.88 -3.76
CA LEU A 61 -2.76 -6.45 -3.60
C LEU A 61 -1.89 -5.58 -4.52
N LEU A 62 -0.68 -6.04 -4.83
CA LEU A 62 0.26 -5.37 -5.73
C LEU A 62 0.18 -5.91 -7.17
N SER A 63 -1.02 -6.27 -7.61
CA SER A 63 -1.33 -6.77 -8.96
C SER A 63 -2.67 -6.21 -9.45
N GLU A 64 -2.99 -6.46 -10.71
CA GLU A 64 -4.27 -6.06 -11.34
C GLU A 64 -5.50 -6.76 -10.71
N ALA A 65 -5.30 -7.77 -9.87
CA ALA A 65 -6.38 -8.38 -9.09
C ALA A 65 -6.95 -7.42 -8.03
N ASN A 66 -6.18 -6.43 -7.60
CA ASN A 66 -6.67 -5.33 -6.76
C ASN A 66 -7.23 -4.21 -7.64
N PRO A 67 -8.52 -3.87 -7.57
CA PRO A 67 -9.13 -2.83 -8.40
C PRO A 67 -8.57 -1.41 -8.17
N TYR A 68 -7.87 -1.19 -7.06
CA TYR A 68 -7.20 0.08 -6.76
C TYR A 68 -5.69 0.07 -7.11
N TYR A 69 -5.17 -1.02 -7.65
CA TYR A 69 -3.81 -1.04 -8.15
C TYR A 69 -3.73 -0.44 -9.54
N TYR A 70 -2.96 0.62 -9.68
CA TYR A 70 -2.80 1.35 -10.93
C TYR A 70 -1.34 1.33 -11.39
N SER A 71 -1.16 1.12 -12.69
CA SER A 71 0.14 1.19 -13.36
C SER A 71 0.12 2.31 -14.38
N GLY A 72 1.17 3.13 -14.40
CA GLY A 72 1.32 4.24 -15.33
C GLY A 72 2.76 4.54 -15.67
N LYS A 73 2.99 5.63 -16.37
CA LYS A 73 4.32 6.03 -16.89
C LYS A 73 5.26 6.51 -15.79
N ALA A 74 4.71 7.15 -14.77
CA ALA A 74 5.51 7.76 -13.69
C ALA A 74 5.63 6.84 -12.48
N ALA A 75 4.60 6.06 -12.18
CA ALA A 75 4.60 5.19 -11.01
C ALA A 75 3.58 4.05 -11.12
N VAL A 76 3.71 3.11 -10.19
CA VAL A 76 2.81 1.98 -9.98
C VAL A 76 2.50 1.90 -8.50
N GLY A 77 1.24 1.65 -8.11
CA GLY A 77 0.88 1.53 -6.71
C GLY A 77 -0.62 1.46 -6.46
N ILE A 78 -1.00 1.55 -5.19
CA ILE A 78 -2.38 1.47 -4.73
C ILE A 78 -2.95 2.88 -4.56
N GLY A 79 -4.14 3.09 -5.10
CA GLY A 79 -4.96 4.28 -4.91
C GLY A 79 -6.13 4.05 -3.98
N SER A 80 -7.12 4.94 -4.02
CA SER A 80 -8.29 4.89 -3.16
C SER A 80 -9.52 5.39 -3.89
N SER A 81 -10.70 4.97 -3.42
CA SER A 81 -11.99 5.52 -3.86
C SER A 81 -12.18 7.01 -3.50
N HIS A 82 -11.36 7.55 -2.60
CA HIS A 82 -11.42 8.96 -2.18
C HIS A 82 -10.77 9.92 -3.17
N THR A 83 -10.02 9.43 -4.14
CA THR A 83 -9.34 10.23 -5.16
C THR A 83 -9.75 9.78 -6.57
N PRO A 84 -9.50 10.58 -7.61
CA PRO A 84 -9.81 10.16 -8.97
C PRO A 84 -9.16 8.83 -9.33
N SER A 85 -9.81 8.07 -10.22
CA SER A 85 -9.23 6.85 -10.78
C SER A 85 -7.83 7.11 -11.35
N ARG A 86 -6.92 6.14 -11.26
CA ARG A 86 -5.52 6.22 -11.67
C ARG A 86 -4.67 7.19 -10.83
N TYR A 87 -5.16 7.58 -9.65
CA TYR A 87 -4.36 8.26 -8.63
C TYR A 87 -3.91 7.24 -7.60
N ILE A 88 -2.59 7.18 -7.36
CA ILE A 88 -2.00 6.37 -6.29
C ILE A 88 -1.58 7.27 -5.13
N TRP A 89 -1.50 6.68 -3.95
CA TRP A 89 -1.22 7.45 -2.76
C TRP A 89 0.22 7.24 -2.26
N PRO A 90 0.96 8.31 -1.96
CA PRO A 90 2.27 8.21 -1.33
C PRO A 90 2.28 7.41 -0.02
N ILE A 91 1.18 7.43 0.76
CA ILE A 91 1.05 6.61 1.98
C ILE A 91 1.12 5.12 1.64
N ALA A 92 0.40 4.66 0.62
CA ALA A 92 0.42 3.25 0.23
C ALA A 92 1.81 2.82 -0.26
N LEU A 93 2.50 3.68 -1.03
CA LEU A 93 3.89 3.44 -1.43
C LEU A 93 4.83 3.40 -0.23
N ALA A 94 4.65 4.28 0.76
CA ALA A 94 5.45 4.27 1.97
C ALA A 94 5.24 2.97 2.78
N ILE A 95 3.99 2.51 2.95
CA ILE A 95 3.67 1.23 3.58
C ILE A 95 4.26 0.05 2.79
N GLN A 96 4.16 0.08 1.46
CA GLN A 96 4.80 -0.93 0.60
C GLN A 96 6.31 -0.99 0.87
N GLY A 97 6.97 0.15 1.01
CA GLY A 97 8.39 0.23 1.33
C GLY A 97 8.71 -0.22 2.76
N LEU A 98 7.94 0.18 3.77
CA LEU A 98 8.14 -0.20 5.17
C LEU A 98 7.97 -1.72 5.40
N THR A 99 7.11 -2.36 4.60
CA THR A 99 6.87 -3.80 4.64
C THR A 99 7.71 -4.59 3.63
N GLU A 100 8.59 -3.94 2.87
CA GLU A 100 9.44 -4.55 1.85
C GLU A 100 10.75 -5.08 2.48
N PRO A 101 11.05 -6.38 2.38
CA PRO A 101 12.29 -6.93 2.94
C PRO A 101 13.54 -6.59 2.11
N SER A 102 13.39 -6.37 0.81
CA SER A 102 14.50 -6.06 -0.10
C SER A 102 14.90 -4.59 0.00
N ARG A 103 16.16 -4.35 0.44
CA ARG A 103 16.70 -2.97 0.50
C ARG A 103 16.72 -2.28 -0.87
N SER A 104 16.99 -3.03 -1.94
CA SER A 104 17.00 -2.47 -3.29
C SER A 104 15.61 -2.05 -3.78
N GLU A 105 14.59 -2.83 -3.47
CA GLU A 105 13.20 -2.47 -3.79
C GLU A 105 12.71 -1.30 -2.94
N LYS A 106 13.05 -1.28 -1.65
CA LYS A 106 12.79 -0.13 -0.76
C LYS A 106 13.41 1.16 -1.30
N GLN A 107 14.62 1.09 -1.83
CA GLN A 107 15.28 2.25 -2.45
C GLN A 107 14.50 2.75 -3.68
N LYS A 108 14.06 1.85 -4.57
CA LYS A 108 13.26 2.22 -5.74
C LYS A 108 11.95 2.91 -5.34
N ILE A 109 11.31 2.45 -4.27
CA ILE A 109 10.08 3.07 -3.75
C ILE A 109 10.37 4.49 -3.25
N LEU A 110 11.47 4.70 -2.52
CA LEU A 110 11.91 6.03 -2.08
C LEU A 110 12.21 6.96 -3.27
N GLU A 111 12.90 6.46 -4.29
CA GLU A 111 13.19 7.20 -5.52
C GLU A 111 11.90 7.57 -6.27
N THR A 112 10.94 6.66 -6.32
CA THR A 112 9.61 6.91 -6.89
C THR A 112 8.91 8.03 -6.13
N LEU A 113 8.82 7.95 -4.81
CA LEU A 113 8.22 8.99 -3.97
C LEU A 113 8.90 10.35 -4.17
N ALA A 114 10.22 10.39 -4.17
CA ALA A 114 10.99 11.64 -4.37
C ALA A 114 10.80 12.25 -5.76
N SER A 115 10.59 11.42 -6.80
CA SER A 115 10.41 11.88 -8.19
C SER A 115 8.98 12.27 -8.55
N THR A 116 7.99 11.92 -7.72
CA THR A 116 6.56 12.13 -8.00
C THR A 116 5.91 13.25 -7.20
N THR A 117 6.71 14.19 -6.71
CA THR A 117 6.25 15.37 -5.96
C THR A 117 5.60 16.46 -6.82
N GLY A 118 5.45 16.27 -8.12
CA GLY A 118 4.91 17.29 -9.02
C GLY A 118 5.76 18.57 -9.12
N GLY A 119 6.97 18.57 -8.56
CA GLY A 119 7.89 19.73 -8.47
C GLY A 119 7.73 20.55 -7.19
N THR A 120 6.85 20.15 -6.27
CA THR A 120 6.61 20.86 -4.99
C THR A 120 7.63 20.50 -3.91
N GLY A 121 8.26 19.32 -4.02
CA GLY A 121 9.09 18.74 -2.96
C GLY A 121 8.29 18.21 -1.77
N LEU A 122 6.96 18.07 -1.90
CA LEU A 122 6.04 17.63 -0.85
C LEU A 122 5.33 16.34 -1.27
N MET A 123 4.92 15.55 -0.27
CA MET A 123 4.05 14.39 -0.49
C MET A 123 2.59 14.85 -0.49
N HIS A 124 1.88 14.46 -1.55
CA HIS A 124 0.46 14.73 -1.77
C HIS A 124 -0.43 13.64 -1.12
N GLU A 125 -1.75 13.84 -1.11
CA GLU A 125 -2.69 12.78 -0.76
C GLU A 125 -2.67 11.67 -1.83
N GLY A 126 -2.77 12.07 -3.11
CA GLY A 126 -2.68 11.17 -4.26
C GLY A 126 -2.20 11.91 -5.50
N PHE A 127 -1.58 11.20 -6.42
CA PHE A 127 -1.12 11.73 -7.71
C PHE A 127 -1.41 10.78 -8.86
N CYS A 128 -1.59 11.33 -10.06
CA CYS A 128 -1.86 10.56 -11.27
C CYS A 128 -0.63 9.72 -11.65
N VAL A 129 -0.83 8.43 -11.89
CA VAL A 129 0.25 7.48 -12.27
C VAL A 129 0.97 7.83 -13.56
N ASP A 130 0.35 8.65 -14.44
CA ASP A 130 0.92 9.05 -15.71
C ASP A 130 1.55 10.45 -15.70
N ASP A 131 1.07 11.34 -14.80
CA ASP A 131 1.55 12.72 -14.68
C ASP A 131 1.50 13.19 -13.21
N PRO A 132 2.60 13.15 -12.48
CA PRO A 132 2.66 13.54 -11.08
C PRO A 132 2.34 15.01 -10.80
N LYS A 133 2.24 15.86 -11.82
CA LYS A 133 1.79 17.24 -11.66
C LYS A 133 0.28 17.35 -11.43
N GLN A 134 -0.45 16.27 -11.68
CA GLN A 134 -1.86 16.13 -11.35
C GLN A 134 -1.99 15.41 -10.00
N TYR A 135 -2.25 16.16 -8.97
CA TYR A 135 -2.32 15.65 -7.60
C TYR A 135 -3.51 16.23 -6.84
N THR A 136 -3.89 15.56 -5.75
CA THR A 136 -4.84 16.03 -4.75
C THR A 136 -4.07 16.48 -3.51
N ARG A 137 -4.53 17.57 -2.85
CA ARG A 137 -3.92 18.16 -1.65
C ARG A 137 -2.40 18.31 -1.77
N GLU A 138 -1.95 19.49 -2.17
CA GLU A 138 -0.53 19.80 -2.39
C GLU A 138 0.36 19.39 -1.22
N TRP A 139 -0.06 19.67 0.00
CA TRP A 139 0.60 19.22 1.22
C TRP A 139 -0.31 18.30 2.03
N PHE A 140 0.14 17.09 2.26
CA PHE A 140 -0.56 16.12 3.08
C PHE A 140 0.39 15.60 4.17
N SER A 141 0.21 16.08 5.41
CA SER A 141 1.14 15.85 6.53
C SER A 141 1.35 14.36 6.82
N TRP A 142 0.30 13.56 6.71
CA TRP A 142 0.39 12.12 6.91
C TRP A 142 1.32 11.45 5.90
N ALA A 143 1.18 11.78 4.62
CA ALA A 143 2.07 11.25 3.57
C ALA A 143 3.52 11.68 3.76
N ASN A 144 3.75 12.95 4.16
CA ASN A 144 5.09 13.45 4.45
C ASN A 144 5.72 12.73 5.66
N ALA A 145 4.94 12.45 6.71
CA ALA A 145 5.41 11.70 7.88
C ALA A 145 5.77 10.26 7.51
N MET A 146 4.93 9.57 6.74
CA MET A 146 5.17 8.19 6.30
C MET A 146 6.39 8.07 5.36
N TYR A 147 6.59 9.06 4.48
CA TYR A 147 7.81 9.14 3.66
C TYR A 147 9.06 9.26 4.54
N MET A 148 9.02 10.13 5.56
CA MET A 148 10.15 10.34 6.46
C MET A 148 10.45 9.08 7.28
N GLU A 149 9.40 8.38 7.75
CA GLU A 149 9.57 7.11 8.46
C GLU A 149 10.23 6.05 7.58
N LEU A 150 9.77 5.89 6.33
CA LEU A 150 10.39 4.98 5.37
C LEU A 150 11.86 5.35 5.11
N PHE A 151 12.16 6.64 4.99
CA PHE A 151 13.52 7.10 4.78
C PHE A 151 14.44 6.81 5.97
N LEU A 152 13.95 7.02 7.19
CA LEU A 152 14.68 6.67 8.42
C LEU A 152 14.90 5.16 8.54
N ASP A 153 13.87 4.35 8.27
CA ASP A 153 14.00 2.88 8.27
C ASP A 153 15.03 2.41 7.23
N PHE A 154 15.04 3.01 6.03
CA PHE A 154 16.05 2.73 5.01
C PHE A 154 17.47 3.05 5.46
N LEU A 155 17.66 4.10 6.26
CA LEU A 155 18.95 4.46 6.87
C LEU A 155 19.32 3.58 8.07
N GLY A 156 18.44 2.67 8.51
CA GLY A 156 18.64 1.77 9.63
C GLY A 156 18.21 2.35 10.99
N TYR A 157 17.55 3.49 11.01
CA TYR A 157 16.92 4.03 12.21
C TYR A 157 15.53 3.41 12.39
N ARG A 158 15.27 2.82 13.53
CA ARG A 158 13.93 2.35 13.91
C ARG A 158 13.39 3.24 15.02
N LEU A 159 12.15 3.70 14.85
CA LEU A 159 11.42 4.33 15.93
C LEU A 159 11.01 3.22 16.89
N GLU A 160 11.51 3.27 18.12
CA GLU A 160 10.97 2.47 19.22
C GLU A 160 9.68 3.15 19.69
N ILE A 161 8.55 2.51 19.45
CA ILE A 161 7.23 2.95 19.89
C ILE A 161 6.84 2.20 21.16
#